data_0e9e526c6438444d271d5b625af9f6ad
#
_entry.id   0e9e526c6438444d271d5b625af9f6ad
#
_cell.length_a   1.000
_cell.length_b   1.000
_cell.length_c   1.000
_cell.angle_alpha   90.00
_cell.angle_beta   90.00
_cell.angle_gamma   90.00
#
_symmetry.space_group_name_H-M   'P 1'
#
loop_
_entity.id
_entity.type
_entity.pdbx_description
1 polymer ?
#
loop_
_entity_poly.entity_id
_entity_poly.type
_entity_poly.pdbx_seq_one_letter_code
_entity_poly.pdbx_strand_id
1 'polypeptide(L)'
;MATAGAPMIDAGEARLREEIARFCRVTWDRGLVSAAGGNLSARLGAADLFLITPSGVALRDTEPSDLVTIDLAGRKVAGPDRYVPSKEMLMHTAVYAARPATRAVAHLHPPHAIAFGIRGEPIPLMTVTSEERLHLTPVVPPATSGSRALSDGVVTALETAPADTQVLLLARHGILAWGGSVQQACDIADLAEYTAKIAIAHAALPGRRRVLDISVPNVAGMHVYPGDPVPRVDAVRRIQAGDVCNLSLLTMGSHTGTHVDAPYHFLADGPRLGDVPLDRMVGEALVADLRGRPTIDAAALADVDLRPGDILLCRTDNSQRWEAAEFQRDFVYLTEDAARLLVARGVRAVGMDYLSIERFGSADFPVHRTLLGAGVFVIEGLDLRQASPGRYTLVCLPLSFPDLDGAPARAILLS
;
A
#
# COMPACT_ATOMS: atom_id res chain seq x y z
N MET A 1 -6.94 47.69 -52.37
CA MET A 1 -6.58 47.09 -51.05
C MET A 1 -6.27 45.63 -51.27
N ALA A 2 -4.97 45.24 -51.25
CA ALA A 2 -4.57 43.88 -51.44
C ALA A 2 -4.89 43.10 -50.17
N THR A 3 -5.73 42.04 -50.29
CA THR A 3 -5.97 41.05 -49.26
C THR A 3 -4.63 40.35 -48.96
N ALA A 4 -4.09 40.53 -47.79
CA ALA A 4 -2.93 39.78 -47.33
C ALA A 4 -3.30 38.27 -47.38
N GLY A 5 -2.66 37.56 -48.31
CA GLY A 5 -2.84 36.12 -48.47
C GLY A 5 -2.47 35.41 -47.15
N ALA A 6 -3.30 34.46 -46.71
CA ALA A 6 -2.98 33.61 -45.59
C ALA A 6 -1.57 32.96 -45.81
N PRO A 7 -0.70 32.90 -44.82
CA PRO A 7 0.61 32.29 -44.96
C PRO A 7 0.40 30.83 -45.45
N MET A 8 1.07 30.47 -46.54
CA MET A 8 1.07 29.09 -47.05
C MET A 8 1.70 28.19 -45.99
N ILE A 9 0.90 27.26 -45.45
CA ILE A 9 1.37 26.25 -44.50
C ILE A 9 2.38 25.37 -45.26
N ASP A 10 3.59 25.22 -44.73
CA ASP A 10 4.60 24.32 -45.29
C ASP A 10 4.09 22.85 -45.25
N ALA A 11 4.47 22.05 -46.22
CA ALA A 11 4.06 20.65 -46.33
C ALA A 11 4.44 19.82 -45.08
N GLY A 12 5.53 20.20 -44.44
CA GLY A 12 5.97 19.59 -43.16
C GLY A 12 5.02 19.92 -42.00
N GLU A 13 4.61 21.17 -41.88
CA GLU A 13 3.62 21.62 -40.90
C GLU A 13 2.25 20.97 -41.14
N ALA A 14 1.80 20.87 -42.35
CA ALA A 14 0.52 20.24 -42.70
C ALA A 14 0.48 18.78 -42.22
N ARG A 15 1.53 18.02 -42.52
CA ARG A 15 1.66 16.62 -42.05
C ARG A 15 1.67 16.52 -40.53
N LEU A 16 2.38 17.41 -39.84
CA LEU A 16 2.44 17.41 -38.37
C LEU A 16 1.08 17.72 -37.74
N ARG A 17 0.32 18.62 -38.31
CA ARG A 17 -1.06 18.94 -37.92
C ARG A 17 -1.99 17.72 -38.07
N GLU A 18 -1.90 17.02 -39.17
CA GLU A 18 -2.65 15.77 -39.40
C GLU A 18 -2.24 14.67 -38.40
N GLU A 19 -0.93 14.54 -38.11
CA GLU A 19 -0.42 13.58 -37.14
C GLU A 19 -0.98 13.86 -35.76
N ILE A 20 -0.92 15.12 -35.28
CA ILE A 20 -1.46 15.50 -33.96
C ILE A 20 -2.95 15.19 -33.91
N ALA A 21 -3.75 15.62 -34.88
CA ALA A 21 -5.19 15.37 -34.91
C ALA A 21 -5.52 13.86 -34.92
N ARG A 22 -4.73 13.06 -35.65
CA ARG A 22 -4.87 11.60 -35.65
C ARG A 22 -4.61 11.04 -34.24
N PHE A 23 -3.53 11.43 -33.57
CA PHE A 23 -3.21 10.91 -32.24
C PHE A 23 -4.15 11.46 -31.15
N CYS A 24 -4.75 12.62 -31.32
CA CYS A 24 -5.86 13.08 -30.49
C CYS A 24 -7.02 12.06 -30.49
N ARG A 25 -7.42 11.58 -31.69
CA ARG A 25 -8.46 10.54 -31.80
C ARG A 25 -7.98 9.20 -31.22
N VAL A 26 -6.75 8.76 -31.52
CA VAL A 26 -6.20 7.51 -30.99
C VAL A 26 -6.20 7.51 -29.44
N THR A 27 -5.75 8.58 -28.81
CA THR A 27 -5.73 8.66 -27.32
C THR A 27 -7.13 8.69 -26.73
N TRP A 28 -8.11 9.29 -27.45
CA TRP A 28 -9.51 9.23 -27.07
C TRP A 28 -10.05 7.79 -27.16
N ASP A 29 -9.85 7.11 -28.26
CA ASP A 29 -10.34 5.75 -28.52
C ASP A 29 -9.69 4.72 -27.57
N ARG A 30 -8.46 4.99 -27.12
CA ARG A 30 -7.76 4.20 -26.09
C ARG A 30 -8.27 4.46 -24.67
N GLY A 31 -9.16 5.45 -24.47
CA GLY A 31 -9.67 5.80 -23.15
C GLY A 31 -8.65 6.51 -22.26
N LEU A 32 -7.64 7.15 -22.86
CA LEU A 32 -6.60 7.88 -22.12
C LEU A 32 -7.03 9.30 -21.71
N VAL A 33 -8.21 9.73 -22.16
CA VAL A 33 -8.83 11.02 -21.82
C VAL A 33 -10.34 10.90 -21.79
N SER A 34 -10.99 11.87 -21.12
CA SER A 34 -12.45 12.01 -21.09
C SER A 34 -12.84 13.48 -21.26
N ALA A 35 -14.06 13.74 -21.73
CA ALA A 35 -14.59 15.08 -21.97
C ALA A 35 -13.63 15.96 -22.79
N ALA A 36 -13.38 17.19 -22.39
CA ALA A 36 -12.41 18.09 -23.03
C ALA A 36 -11.03 18.07 -22.29
N GLY A 37 -10.69 16.94 -21.67
CA GLY A 37 -9.41 16.77 -20.97
C GLY A 37 -8.29 16.39 -21.93
N GLY A 38 -7.05 16.61 -21.45
CA GLY A 38 -5.84 16.30 -22.20
C GLY A 38 -5.49 17.32 -23.29
N ASN A 39 -4.26 17.28 -23.73
CA ASN A 39 -3.74 18.10 -24.81
C ASN A 39 -2.44 17.52 -25.36
N LEU A 40 -2.18 17.79 -26.65
CA LEU A 40 -1.02 17.31 -27.38
C LEU A 40 -0.29 18.51 -27.99
N SER A 41 1.05 18.46 -28.00
CA SER A 41 1.87 19.43 -28.72
C SER A 41 3.01 18.77 -29.46
N ALA A 42 3.52 19.44 -30.49
CA ALA A 42 4.73 19.02 -31.19
C ALA A 42 5.55 20.21 -31.68
N ARG A 43 6.88 20.06 -31.69
CA ARG A 43 7.84 21.07 -32.14
C ARG A 43 7.76 21.24 -33.65
N LEU A 44 7.59 22.48 -34.11
CA LEU A 44 7.50 22.83 -35.52
C LEU A 44 8.91 23.12 -36.09
N GLY A 45 9.42 22.19 -36.88
CA GLY A 45 10.73 22.34 -37.50
C GLY A 45 11.90 22.43 -36.49
N ALA A 46 12.87 23.29 -36.79
CA ALA A 46 14.04 23.55 -35.96
C ALA A 46 13.88 24.80 -35.05
N ALA A 47 12.78 25.57 -35.25
CA ALA A 47 12.48 26.75 -34.45
C ALA A 47 11.90 26.40 -33.10
N ASP A 48 11.99 27.33 -32.13
CA ASP A 48 11.29 27.18 -30.82
C ASP A 48 9.81 27.58 -30.95
N LEU A 49 9.15 26.96 -31.92
CA LEU A 49 7.71 27.04 -32.18
C LEU A 49 7.09 25.66 -32.03
N PHE A 50 5.88 25.63 -31.50
CA PHE A 50 5.17 24.39 -31.20
C PHE A 50 3.71 24.49 -31.64
N LEU A 51 3.22 23.45 -32.28
CA LEU A 51 1.78 23.24 -32.48
C LEU A 51 1.22 22.66 -31.18
N ILE A 52 0.05 23.17 -30.74
CA ILE A 52 -0.66 22.66 -29.56
C ILE A 52 -2.15 22.63 -29.82
N THR A 53 -2.85 21.68 -29.22
CA THR A 53 -4.32 21.61 -29.25
C THR A 53 -4.93 22.82 -28.54
N PRO A 54 -6.07 23.34 -29.02
CA PRO A 54 -6.74 24.48 -28.46
C PRO A 54 -7.42 24.15 -27.11
N SER A 55 -7.62 25.17 -26.27
CA SER A 55 -8.39 25.06 -25.05
C SER A 55 -9.88 24.83 -25.35
N GLY A 56 -10.53 23.92 -24.59
CA GLY A 56 -11.97 23.69 -24.64
C GLY A 56 -12.47 22.82 -25.81
N VAL A 57 -11.58 22.32 -26.65
CA VAL A 57 -11.91 21.32 -27.69
C VAL A 57 -11.52 19.94 -27.20
N ALA A 58 -12.46 18.98 -27.28
CA ALA A 58 -12.15 17.59 -26.93
C ALA A 58 -11.19 17.00 -27.97
N LEU A 59 -10.26 16.13 -27.51
CA LEU A 59 -9.27 15.53 -28.41
C LEU A 59 -9.92 14.75 -29.56
N ARG A 60 -11.06 14.09 -29.35
CA ARG A 60 -11.81 13.39 -30.42
C ARG A 60 -12.27 14.31 -31.53
N ASP A 61 -12.54 15.58 -31.20
CA ASP A 61 -13.14 16.57 -32.13
C ASP A 61 -12.07 17.54 -32.69
N THR A 62 -10.79 17.34 -32.34
CA THR A 62 -9.70 18.20 -32.79
C THR A 62 -9.34 17.95 -34.24
N GLU A 63 -9.47 18.96 -35.09
CA GLU A 63 -9.08 18.93 -36.47
C GLU A 63 -7.70 19.57 -36.72
N PRO A 64 -6.98 19.22 -37.81
CA PRO A 64 -5.66 19.80 -38.12
C PRO A 64 -5.67 21.34 -38.17
N SER A 65 -6.78 21.95 -38.63
CA SER A 65 -6.99 23.40 -38.74
C SER A 65 -7.20 24.10 -37.40
N ASP A 66 -7.52 23.35 -36.32
CA ASP A 66 -7.81 23.93 -35.01
C ASP A 66 -6.53 24.22 -34.18
N LEU A 67 -5.41 23.56 -34.55
CA LEU A 67 -4.15 23.65 -33.81
C LEU A 67 -3.59 25.07 -33.81
N VAL A 68 -3.11 25.48 -32.66
CA VAL A 68 -2.53 26.81 -32.41
C VAL A 68 -1.00 26.71 -32.35
N THR A 69 -0.29 27.67 -32.94
CA THR A 69 1.16 27.77 -32.82
C THR A 69 1.51 28.65 -31.65
N ILE A 70 2.41 28.19 -30.78
CA ILE A 70 2.94 28.92 -29.61
C ILE A 70 4.46 28.99 -29.68
N ASP A 71 5.03 30.01 -29.00
CA ASP A 71 6.46 30.06 -28.71
C ASP A 71 6.83 29.34 -27.39
N LEU A 72 8.10 29.30 -27.05
CA LEU A 72 8.58 28.67 -25.82
C LEU A 72 8.05 29.37 -24.54
N ALA A 73 7.64 30.65 -24.63
CA ALA A 73 6.99 31.36 -23.53
C ALA A 73 5.47 31.07 -23.42
N GLY A 74 4.93 30.22 -24.30
CA GLY A 74 3.51 29.89 -24.36
C GLY A 74 2.64 30.94 -25.04
N ARG A 75 3.22 31.96 -25.69
CA ARG A 75 2.46 32.99 -26.38
C ARG A 75 1.97 32.47 -27.73
N LYS A 76 0.71 32.72 -28.05
CA LYS A 76 0.14 32.42 -29.37
C LYS A 76 0.85 33.25 -30.45
N VAL A 77 1.42 32.56 -31.43
CA VAL A 77 2.11 33.15 -32.58
C VAL A 77 1.24 33.09 -33.85
N ALA A 78 0.51 31.98 -34.05
CA ALA A 78 -0.36 31.78 -35.20
C ALA A 78 -1.51 30.81 -34.88
N GLY A 79 -2.46 30.67 -35.77
CA GLY A 79 -3.62 29.80 -35.67
C GLY A 79 -4.94 30.56 -35.66
N PRO A 80 -6.10 29.88 -35.69
CA PRO A 80 -7.43 30.49 -35.83
C PRO A 80 -7.72 31.45 -34.67
N ASP A 81 -8.29 32.64 -34.96
CA ASP A 81 -8.61 33.66 -33.97
C ASP A 81 -9.61 33.19 -32.91
N ARG A 82 -10.50 32.28 -33.30
CA ARG A 82 -11.50 31.67 -32.39
C ARG A 82 -10.91 30.81 -31.28
N TYR A 83 -9.66 30.40 -31.40
CA TYR A 83 -9.02 29.50 -30.45
C TYR A 83 -7.87 30.18 -29.68
N VAL A 84 -7.77 29.82 -28.39
CA VAL A 84 -6.60 30.06 -27.55
C VAL A 84 -5.86 28.76 -27.32
N PRO A 85 -4.52 28.74 -27.13
CA PRO A 85 -3.79 27.55 -26.81
C PRO A 85 -4.30 26.90 -25.53
N SER A 86 -4.07 25.59 -25.35
CA SER A 86 -4.39 24.90 -24.10
C SER A 86 -3.88 25.69 -22.90
N LYS A 87 -4.72 25.83 -21.87
CA LYS A 87 -4.33 26.50 -20.62
C LYS A 87 -3.14 25.80 -19.92
N GLU A 88 -2.83 24.58 -20.29
CA GLU A 88 -1.76 23.76 -19.72
C GLU A 88 -0.46 23.80 -20.54
N MET A 89 -0.39 24.68 -21.53
CA MET A 89 0.79 24.84 -22.39
C MET A 89 2.12 25.05 -21.64
N LEU A 90 2.09 25.63 -20.43
CA LEU A 90 3.30 25.88 -19.62
C LEU A 90 4.02 24.58 -19.20
N MET A 91 3.28 23.47 -18.97
CA MET A 91 3.89 22.18 -18.71
C MET A 91 4.62 21.64 -19.95
N HIS A 92 4.04 21.84 -21.14
CA HIS A 92 4.65 21.42 -22.40
C HIS A 92 5.93 22.19 -22.68
N THR A 93 5.89 23.52 -22.54
CA THR A 93 7.07 24.35 -22.75
C THR A 93 8.17 24.07 -21.73
N ALA A 94 7.82 23.73 -20.47
CA ALA A 94 8.77 23.28 -19.47
C ALA A 94 9.52 22.02 -19.91
N VAL A 95 8.81 21.02 -20.46
CA VAL A 95 9.46 19.80 -20.99
C VAL A 95 10.38 20.13 -22.16
N TYR A 96 9.93 20.94 -23.14
CA TYR A 96 10.76 21.32 -24.27
C TYR A 96 12.02 22.08 -23.88
N ALA A 97 11.94 22.93 -22.85
CA ALA A 97 13.10 23.66 -22.33
C ALA A 97 14.09 22.74 -21.59
N ALA A 98 13.58 21.84 -20.73
CA ALA A 98 14.40 20.94 -19.92
C ALA A 98 14.93 19.73 -20.72
N ARG A 99 14.28 19.36 -21.80
CA ARG A 99 14.61 18.20 -22.67
C ARG A 99 14.66 18.62 -24.16
N PRO A 100 15.72 19.27 -24.64
CA PRO A 100 15.79 19.86 -25.99
C PRO A 100 15.58 18.85 -27.13
N ALA A 101 15.89 17.56 -26.90
CA ALA A 101 15.67 16.49 -27.88
C ALA A 101 14.18 16.13 -28.06
N THR A 102 13.30 16.59 -27.17
CA THR A 102 11.87 16.31 -27.22
C THR A 102 11.24 16.95 -28.46
N ARG A 103 10.48 16.15 -29.22
CA ARG A 103 9.75 16.60 -30.41
C ARG A 103 8.26 16.70 -30.19
N ALA A 104 7.71 15.97 -29.22
CA ALA A 104 6.29 16.02 -28.89
C ALA A 104 6.05 15.76 -27.38
N VAL A 105 4.96 16.33 -26.87
CA VAL A 105 4.48 16.17 -25.49
C VAL A 105 2.98 15.84 -25.50
N ALA A 106 2.60 14.85 -24.72
CA ALA A 106 1.23 14.42 -24.50
C ALA A 106 0.85 14.57 -23.01
N HIS A 107 -0.13 15.41 -22.71
CA HIS A 107 -0.77 15.44 -21.40
C HIS A 107 -2.12 14.74 -21.49
N LEU A 108 -2.30 13.69 -20.72
CA LEU A 108 -3.48 12.81 -20.78
C LEU A 108 -3.96 12.46 -19.38
N HIS A 109 -5.20 11.94 -19.28
CA HIS A 109 -5.87 11.62 -18.02
C HIS A 109 -6.20 10.13 -17.90
N PRO A 110 -5.22 9.22 -18.01
CA PRO A 110 -5.46 7.78 -17.97
C PRO A 110 -5.83 7.33 -16.54
N PRO A 111 -6.96 6.63 -16.34
CA PRO A 111 -7.55 6.43 -15.03
C PRO A 111 -6.71 5.57 -14.07
N HIS A 112 -6.02 4.53 -14.58
CA HIS A 112 -5.21 3.66 -13.72
C HIS A 112 -3.90 4.33 -13.30
N ALA A 113 -3.25 5.08 -14.19
CA ALA A 113 -2.07 5.86 -13.85
C ALA A 113 -2.40 7.00 -12.85
N ILE A 114 -3.58 7.65 -13.01
CA ILE A 114 -4.07 8.64 -12.04
C ILE A 114 -4.23 8.03 -10.64
N ALA A 115 -4.67 6.78 -10.52
CA ALA A 115 -4.82 6.11 -9.23
C ALA A 115 -3.49 6.06 -8.45
N PHE A 116 -2.37 5.80 -9.10
CA PHE A 116 -1.03 5.89 -8.50
C PHE A 116 -0.67 7.34 -8.14
N GLY A 117 -0.95 8.29 -9.03
CA GLY A 117 -0.75 9.71 -8.76
C GLY A 117 -1.55 10.24 -7.55
N ILE A 118 -2.77 9.71 -7.31
CA ILE A 118 -3.57 10.03 -6.11
C ILE A 118 -2.87 9.56 -4.83
N ARG A 119 -2.23 8.37 -4.87
CA ARG A 119 -1.47 7.81 -3.76
C ARG A 119 -0.11 8.50 -3.56
N GLY A 120 0.34 9.30 -4.51
CA GLY A 120 1.69 9.88 -4.51
C GLY A 120 2.79 8.85 -4.77
N GLU A 121 2.45 7.72 -5.39
CA GLU A 121 3.35 6.59 -5.64
C GLU A 121 3.67 6.48 -7.14
N PRO A 122 4.92 6.14 -7.52
CA PRO A 122 5.24 5.79 -8.90
C PRO A 122 4.54 4.49 -9.31
N ILE A 123 4.32 4.30 -10.61
CA ILE A 123 3.77 3.05 -11.16
C ILE A 123 4.83 1.95 -11.00
N PRO A 124 4.51 0.80 -10.37
CA PRO A 124 5.42 -0.34 -10.31
C PRO A 124 5.69 -0.90 -11.70
N LEU A 125 6.96 -0.98 -12.10
CA LEU A 125 7.37 -1.54 -13.38
C LEU A 125 7.41 -3.07 -13.25
N MET A 126 6.38 -3.76 -13.72
CA MET A 126 6.17 -5.20 -13.49
C MET A 126 6.37 -6.05 -14.74
N THR A 127 6.65 -5.45 -15.87
CA THR A 127 6.90 -6.17 -17.12
C THR A 127 8.21 -5.72 -17.75
N VAL A 128 8.87 -6.61 -18.48
CA VAL A 128 10.11 -6.30 -19.21
C VAL A 128 9.96 -5.03 -20.05
N THR A 129 8.86 -4.89 -20.78
CA THR A 129 8.58 -3.71 -21.60
C THR A 129 8.47 -2.44 -20.76
N SER A 130 7.86 -2.49 -19.58
CA SER A 130 7.75 -1.33 -18.71
C SER A 130 9.13 -0.94 -18.12
N GLU A 131 9.94 -1.90 -17.74
CA GLU A 131 11.31 -1.65 -17.25
C GLU A 131 12.20 -1.03 -18.35
N GLU A 132 12.12 -1.55 -19.58
CA GLU A 132 12.93 -1.07 -20.71
C GLU A 132 12.49 0.28 -21.28
N ARG A 133 11.23 0.68 -21.09
CA ARG A 133 10.64 1.84 -21.80
C ARG A 133 10.21 2.99 -20.89
N LEU A 134 9.78 2.71 -19.66
CA LEU A 134 9.32 3.77 -18.74
C LEU A 134 10.39 4.19 -17.75
N HIS A 135 11.33 3.30 -17.41
CA HIS A 135 12.44 3.47 -16.46
C HIS A 135 11.98 3.94 -15.07
N LEU A 136 11.29 5.06 -14.96
CA LEU A 136 10.72 5.63 -13.74
C LEU A 136 9.53 6.51 -14.08
N THR A 137 8.55 6.57 -13.16
CA THR A 137 7.35 7.43 -13.27
C THR A 137 7.25 8.37 -12.07
N PRO A 138 8.10 9.43 -11.97
CA PRO A 138 8.09 10.35 -10.84
C PRO A 138 6.76 11.05 -10.69
N VAL A 139 6.38 11.39 -9.44
CA VAL A 139 5.12 12.04 -9.12
C VAL A 139 5.33 13.52 -8.82
N VAL A 140 4.67 14.39 -9.59
CA VAL A 140 4.61 15.83 -9.34
C VAL A 140 3.52 16.12 -8.31
N PRO A 141 3.79 16.91 -7.25
CA PRO A 141 2.78 17.26 -6.25
C PRO A 141 1.54 17.94 -6.86
N PRO A 142 0.36 17.83 -6.22
CA PRO A 142 -0.87 18.38 -6.76
C PRO A 142 -0.82 19.91 -6.82
N ALA A 143 -1.24 20.46 -7.96
CA ALA A 143 -1.39 21.90 -8.18
C ALA A 143 -2.58 22.17 -9.11
N THR A 144 -3.07 23.40 -9.14
CA THR A 144 -4.18 23.80 -10.01
C THR A 144 -3.81 23.64 -11.48
N SER A 145 -4.69 23.02 -12.26
CA SER A 145 -4.56 22.84 -13.72
C SER A 145 -4.28 24.17 -14.41
N GLY A 146 -3.25 24.22 -15.26
CA GLY A 146 -2.84 25.42 -15.99
C GLY A 146 -2.12 26.47 -15.16
N SER A 147 -1.89 26.24 -13.86
CA SER A 147 -1.18 27.19 -13.00
C SER A 147 0.34 27.15 -13.23
N ARG A 148 1.00 28.27 -12.87
CA ARG A 148 2.46 28.32 -12.85
C ARG A 148 3.05 27.33 -11.84
N ALA A 149 2.40 27.17 -10.69
CA ALA A 149 2.83 26.20 -9.68
C ALA A 149 2.91 24.77 -10.22
N LEU A 150 1.97 24.36 -11.09
CA LEU A 150 2.03 23.05 -11.75
C LEU A 150 3.25 22.95 -12.69
N SER A 151 3.50 23.99 -13.49
CA SER A 151 4.65 24.05 -14.37
C SER A 151 5.98 24.03 -13.59
N ASP A 152 6.07 24.79 -12.49
CA ASP A 152 7.26 24.81 -11.63
C ASP A 152 7.50 23.44 -10.97
N GLY A 153 6.44 22.75 -10.57
CA GLY A 153 6.51 21.35 -10.09
C GLY A 153 7.03 20.38 -11.15
N VAL A 154 6.61 20.55 -12.41
CA VAL A 154 7.14 19.78 -13.55
C VAL A 154 8.63 20.06 -13.76
N VAL A 155 9.05 21.32 -13.72
CA VAL A 155 10.47 21.70 -13.82
C VAL A 155 11.30 21.01 -12.73
N THR A 156 10.89 21.12 -11.47
CA THR A 156 11.55 20.47 -10.32
C THR A 156 11.67 18.95 -10.51
N ALA A 157 10.59 18.31 -10.96
CA ALA A 157 10.62 16.88 -11.22
C ALA A 157 11.58 16.50 -12.37
N LEU A 158 11.65 17.31 -13.42
CA LEU A 158 12.56 17.10 -14.54
C LEU A 158 14.03 17.32 -14.16
N GLU A 159 14.32 18.22 -13.21
CA GLU A 159 15.69 18.47 -12.72
C GLU A 159 16.23 17.27 -11.91
N THR A 160 15.36 16.58 -11.19
CA THR A 160 15.71 15.45 -10.30
C THR A 160 15.57 14.08 -10.97
N ALA A 161 14.73 13.98 -12.00
CA ALA A 161 14.49 12.73 -12.70
C ALA A 161 15.66 12.33 -13.61
N PRO A 162 15.94 11.03 -13.75
CA PRO A 162 16.90 10.51 -14.72
C PRO A 162 16.67 11.07 -16.14
N ALA A 163 17.74 11.20 -16.93
CA ALA A 163 17.68 11.79 -18.26
C ALA A 163 16.80 10.99 -19.26
N ASP A 164 16.67 9.71 -19.04
CA ASP A 164 15.87 8.75 -19.81
C ASP A 164 14.38 8.69 -19.39
N THR A 165 14.00 9.40 -18.33
CA THR A 165 12.59 9.55 -17.95
C THR A 165 11.82 10.24 -19.07
N GLN A 166 10.69 9.63 -19.48
CA GLN A 166 9.81 10.13 -20.54
C GLN A 166 8.35 10.33 -20.09
N VAL A 167 8.05 10.14 -18.81
CA VAL A 167 6.72 10.34 -18.24
C VAL A 167 6.78 10.82 -16.79
N LEU A 168 5.90 11.74 -16.43
CA LEU A 168 5.62 12.17 -15.05
C LEU A 168 4.17 11.90 -14.71
N LEU A 169 3.90 11.45 -13.49
CA LEU A 169 2.55 11.45 -12.92
C LEU A 169 2.28 12.82 -12.31
N LEU A 170 1.13 13.40 -12.63
CA LEU A 170 0.65 14.63 -12.01
C LEU A 170 -0.37 14.25 -10.93
N ALA A 171 -0.02 14.40 -9.66
CA ALA A 171 -0.85 13.94 -8.54
C ALA A 171 -2.28 14.51 -8.63
N ARG A 172 -3.28 13.62 -8.59
CA ARG A 172 -4.72 13.93 -8.64
C ARG A 172 -5.16 14.62 -9.95
N HIS A 173 -4.37 14.48 -11.05
CA HIS A 173 -4.66 15.18 -12.29
C HIS A 173 -4.55 14.27 -13.52
N GLY A 174 -3.36 13.83 -13.88
CA GLY A 174 -3.09 13.05 -15.09
C GLY A 174 -1.64 12.63 -15.21
N ILE A 175 -1.17 12.52 -16.44
CA ILE A 175 0.24 12.27 -16.77
C ILE A 175 0.75 13.27 -17.80
N LEU A 176 2.06 13.45 -17.83
CA LEU A 176 2.76 14.22 -18.85
C LEU A 176 3.84 13.31 -19.46
N ALA A 177 3.67 12.94 -20.73
CA ALA A 177 4.58 12.06 -21.46
C ALA A 177 5.21 12.80 -22.65
N TRP A 178 6.42 12.41 -23.05
CA TRP A 178 7.12 13.07 -24.17
C TRP A 178 8.02 12.10 -24.93
N GLY A 179 8.39 12.50 -26.14
CA GLY A 179 9.23 11.68 -27.01
C GLY A 179 9.73 12.41 -28.24
N GLY A 180 10.41 11.66 -29.12
CA GLY A 180 10.95 12.10 -30.39
C GLY A 180 9.89 12.24 -31.53
N SER A 181 8.63 11.89 -31.27
CA SER A 181 7.50 12.06 -32.19
C SER A 181 6.20 12.10 -31.41
N VAL A 182 5.10 12.55 -32.05
CA VAL A 182 3.73 12.51 -31.48
C VAL A 182 3.36 11.08 -31.12
N GLN A 183 3.65 10.14 -32.02
CA GLN A 183 3.43 8.72 -31.76
C GLN A 183 4.14 8.27 -30.50
N GLN A 184 5.45 8.51 -30.38
CA GLN A 184 6.21 8.04 -29.21
C GLN A 184 5.68 8.64 -27.88
N ALA A 185 5.33 9.92 -27.86
CA ALA A 185 4.77 10.54 -26.66
C ALA A 185 3.44 9.88 -26.23
N CYS A 186 2.57 9.56 -27.20
CA CYS A 186 1.32 8.86 -26.96
C CYS A 186 1.53 7.38 -26.58
N ASP A 187 2.50 6.69 -27.20
CA ASP A 187 2.83 5.29 -26.88
C ASP A 187 3.38 5.16 -25.45
N ILE A 188 4.22 6.10 -24.99
CA ILE A 188 4.69 6.15 -23.60
C ILE A 188 3.53 6.36 -22.61
N ALA A 189 2.59 7.26 -22.96
CA ALA A 189 1.42 7.49 -22.13
C ALA A 189 0.51 6.24 -22.05
N ASP A 190 0.28 5.57 -23.17
CA ASP A 190 -0.49 4.32 -23.24
C ASP A 190 0.20 3.20 -22.45
N LEU A 191 1.50 3.08 -22.57
CA LEU A 191 2.29 2.10 -21.82
C LEU A 191 2.24 2.36 -20.31
N ALA A 192 2.28 3.62 -19.88
CA ALA A 192 2.15 3.98 -18.45
C ALA A 192 0.77 3.55 -17.92
N GLU A 193 -0.30 3.82 -18.66
CA GLU A 193 -1.65 3.37 -18.31
C GLU A 193 -1.76 1.83 -18.27
N TYR A 194 -1.24 1.15 -19.29
CA TYR A 194 -1.27 -0.31 -19.36
C TYR A 194 -0.48 -0.95 -18.22
N THR A 195 0.69 -0.40 -17.87
CA THR A 195 1.50 -0.85 -16.74
C THR A 195 0.77 -0.65 -15.40
N ALA A 196 0.15 0.52 -15.21
CA ALA A 196 -0.67 0.80 -14.04
C ALA A 196 -1.85 -0.18 -13.91
N LYS A 197 -2.52 -0.48 -15.01
CA LYS A 197 -3.61 -1.47 -15.06
C LYS A 197 -3.14 -2.87 -14.68
N ILE A 198 -1.97 -3.30 -15.18
CA ILE A 198 -1.37 -4.60 -14.81
C ILE A 198 -1.05 -4.61 -13.30
N ALA A 199 -0.43 -3.56 -12.77
CA ALA A 199 -0.08 -3.48 -11.36
C ALA A 199 -1.31 -3.58 -10.45
N ILE A 200 -2.40 -2.88 -10.78
CA ILE A 200 -3.67 -2.97 -10.06
C ILE A 200 -4.27 -4.37 -10.19
N ALA A 201 -4.31 -4.94 -11.39
CA ALA A 201 -4.82 -6.28 -11.62
C ALA A 201 -4.00 -7.35 -10.88
N HIS A 202 -2.67 -7.24 -10.90
CA HIS A 202 -1.78 -8.13 -10.17
C HIS A 202 -2.00 -8.05 -8.66
N ALA A 203 -2.15 -6.84 -8.10
CA ALA A 203 -2.46 -6.66 -6.68
C ALA A 203 -3.84 -7.23 -6.29
N ALA A 204 -4.79 -7.27 -7.23
CA ALA A 204 -6.12 -7.85 -7.04
C ALA A 204 -6.15 -9.38 -7.23
N LEU A 205 -5.12 -9.98 -7.85
CA LEU A 205 -5.03 -11.42 -7.91
C LEU A 205 -4.90 -11.96 -6.49
N PRO A 206 -5.66 -13.01 -6.12
CA PRO A 206 -5.43 -13.67 -4.85
C PRO A 206 -3.99 -14.20 -4.89
N GLY A 207 -3.09 -13.52 -4.19
CA GLY A 207 -1.74 -14.00 -3.97
C GLY A 207 -1.83 -15.43 -3.42
N ARG A 208 -0.84 -16.28 -3.65
CA ARG A 208 -0.68 -17.49 -2.83
C ARG A 208 -0.47 -16.97 -1.39
N ARG A 209 -1.57 -16.76 -0.69
CA ARG A 209 -1.50 -16.41 0.73
C ARG A 209 -0.68 -17.49 1.41
N ARG A 210 0.53 -17.18 1.78
CA ARG A 210 1.30 -18.08 2.61
C ARG A 210 0.67 -18.04 3.99
N VAL A 211 0.15 -19.20 4.41
CA VAL A 211 -0.35 -19.38 5.77
C VAL A 211 0.83 -19.85 6.61
N LEU A 212 1.19 -19.05 7.60
CA LEU A 212 2.17 -19.42 8.61
C LEU A 212 1.45 -19.65 9.92
N ASP A 213 1.45 -20.88 10.41
CA ASP A 213 0.94 -21.24 11.72
C ASP A 213 1.94 -20.79 12.80
N ILE A 214 1.48 -19.96 13.71
CA ILE A 214 2.26 -19.45 14.84
C ILE A 214 1.69 -19.93 16.19
N SER A 215 0.85 -20.99 16.14
CA SER A 215 0.31 -21.60 17.35
C SER A 215 1.22 -22.70 17.88
N VAL A 216 1.26 -22.88 19.19
CA VAL A 216 1.87 -24.06 19.77
C VAL A 216 0.90 -25.25 19.76
N PRO A 217 1.39 -26.49 19.53
CA PRO A 217 0.57 -27.68 19.61
C PRO A 217 0.11 -27.96 21.05
N ASN A 218 -1.20 -28.14 21.26
CA ASN A 218 -1.74 -28.61 22.54
C ASN A 218 -1.61 -30.12 22.63
N VAL A 219 -0.56 -30.59 23.30
CA VAL A 219 -0.25 -32.00 23.47
C VAL A 219 -0.23 -32.42 24.96
N ALA A 220 -0.54 -33.69 25.21
CA ALA A 220 -0.44 -34.21 26.56
C ALA A 220 1.00 -34.08 27.09
N GLY A 221 1.12 -33.54 28.31
CA GLY A 221 2.41 -33.33 28.96
C GLY A 221 3.17 -32.08 28.54
N MET A 222 2.59 -31.21 27.68
CA MET A 222 3.16 -29.88 27.46
C MET A 222 3.23 -29.09 28.78
N HIS A 223 4.22 -28.21 28.88
CA HIS A 223 4.25 -27.32 30.05
C HIS A 223 3.17 -26.23 29.91
N VAL A 224 2.60 -25.90 31.04
CA VAL A 224 1.62 -24.83 31.22
C VAL A 224 2.11 -23.82 32.23
N TYR A 225 1.45 -22.70 32.39
CA TYR A 225 1.77 -21.78 33.47
C TYR A 225 1.59 -22.49 34.82
N PRO A 226 2.51 -22.32 35.81
CA PRO A 226 2.45 -23.02 37.09
C PRO A 226 1.16 -22.76 37.85
N GLY A 227 0.42 -23.82 38.08
CA GLY A 227 -0.89 -23.79 38.73
C GLY A 227 -2.08 -24.06 37.77
N ASP A 228 -1.87 -23.97 36.48
CA ASP A 228 -2.91 -24.22 35.51
C ASP A 228 -3.13 -25.72 35.24
N PRO A 229 -4.35 -26.11 34.80
CA PRO A 229 -4.65 -27.49 34.42
C PRO A 229 -3.79 -27.95 33.24
N VAL A 230 -3.11 -29.08 33.41
CA VAL A 230 -2.38 -29.72 32.31
C VAL A 230 -3.34 -30.34 31.32
N PRO A 231 -3.20 -30.09 30.02
CA PRO A 231 -4.12 -30.63 29.02
C PRO A 231 -4.07 -32.15 28.92
N ARG A 232 -5.23 -32.75 28.77
CA ARG A 232 -5.44 -34.19 28.65
C ARG A 232 -6.33 -34.50 27.46
N VAL A 233 -6.05 -35.64 26.79
CA VAL A 233 -6.84 -36.15 25.67
C VAL A 233 -7.19 -37.60 26.02
N ASP A 234 -8.45 -37.83 26.38
CA ASP A 234 -8.95 -39.14 26.76
C ASP A 234 -9.77 -39.76 25.61
N ALA A 235 -9.51 -41.02 25.29
CA ALA A 235 -10.25 -41.76 24.27
C ALA A 235 -11.66 -42.11 24.82
N VAL A 236 -12.71 -41.55 24.21
CA VAL A 236 -14.09 -41.91 24.50
C VAL A 236 -14.58 -43.08 23.64
N ARG A 237 -14.18 -43.08 22.33
CA ARG A 237 -14.49 -44.16 21.37
C ARG A 237 -13.25 -44.38 20.47
N ARG A 238 -13.10 -45.64 20.03
CA ARG A 238 -12.03 -46.05 19.08
C ARG A 238 -12.56 -47.07 18.09
N ILE A 239 -12.39 -46.81 16.79
CA ILE A 239 -12.71 -47.74 15.72
C ILE A 239 -11.94 -49.09 15.92
N GLN A 240 -10.71 -48.99 16.37
CA GLN A 240 -9.86 -50.16 16.68
C GLN A 240 -10.43 -51.02 17.83
N ALA A 241 -11.29 -50.46 18.67
CA ALA A 241 -12.00 -51.17 19.75
C ALA A 241 -13.43 -51.66 19.33
N GLY A 242 -13.80 -51.48 18.06
CA GLY A 242 -15.10 -51.88 17.53
C GLY A 242 -16.15 -50.78 17.50
N ASP A 243 -15.81 -49.53 17.88
CA ASP A 243 -16.72 -48.40 17.79
C ASP A 243 -16.91 -47.92 16.33
N VAL A 244 -18.03 -47.23 16.08
CA VAL A 244 -18.35 -46.67 14.74
C VAL A 244 -17.50 -45.46 14.35
N CYS A 245 -16.85 -44.81 15.34
CA CYS A 245 -16.03 -43.60 15.13
C CYS A 245 -14.95 -43.47 16.21
N ASN A 246 -13.95 -42.63 15.96
CA ASN A 246 -13.05 -42.15 16.99
C ASN A 246 -13.62 -40.87 17.61
N LEU A 247 -13.67 -40.83 18.96
CA LEU A 247 -14.12 -39.66 19.72
C LEU A 247 -13.15 -39.44 20.89
N SER A 248 -12.72 -38.21 21.12
CA SER A 248 -11.88 -37.86 22.27
C SER A 248 -12.53 -36.79 23.11
N LEU A 249 -12.32 -36.89 24.42
CA LEU A 249 -12.59 -35.82 25.39
C LEU A 249 -11.34 -35.00 25.59
N LEU A 250 -11.48 -33.69 25.45
CA LEU A 250 -10.41 -32.72 25.70
C LEU A 250 -10.66 -32.07 27.05
N THR A 251 -9.62 -32.08 27.92
CA THR A 251 -9.65 -31.39 29.21
C THR A 251 -8.46 -30.44 29.24
N MET A 252 -8.69 -29.13 29.36
CA MET A 252 -7.64 -28.10 29.39
C MET A 252 -8.16 -26.83 30.08
N GLY A 253 -7.24 -25.98 30.50
CA GLY A 253 -7.58 -24.64 30.99
C GLY A 253 -7.91 -23.69 29.86
N SER A 254 -8.63 -22.61 30.14
CA SER A 254 -8.91 -21.51 29.20
C SER A 254 -7.64 -20.84 28.66
N HIS A 255 -6.55 -20.85 29.42
CA HIS A 255 -5.25 -20.27 29.06
C HIS A 255 -4.21 -21.31 28.68
N THR A 256 -4.63 -22.42 28.03
CA THR A 256 -3.73 -23.47 27.58
C THR A 256 -3.15 -23.18 26.19
N GLY A 257 -1.82 -23.25 26.06
CA GLY A 257 -1.11 -23.10 24.80
C GLY A 257 -1.29 -21.72 24.19
N THR A 258 -1.53 -21.65 22.88
CA THR A 258 -1.90 -20.38 22.24
C THR A 258 -3.33 -20.03 22.58
N HIS A 259 -3.56 -18.87 23.19
CA HIS A 259 -4.85 -18.42 23.67
C HIS A 259 -5.00 -16.91 23.63
N VAL A 260 -6.21 -16.44 23.88
CA VAL A 260 -6.56 -15.02 23.98
C VAL A 260 -7.17 -14.75 25.33
N ASP A 261 -6.73 -13.70 26.01
CA ASP A 261 -7.32 -13.20 27.24
C ASP A 261 -8.40 -12.19 26.98
N ALA A 262 -9.56 -12.40 27.58
CA ALA A 262 -10.59 -11.38 27.69
C ALA A 262 -10.34 -10.49 28.94
N PRO A 263 -10.84 -9.24 28.96
CA PRO A 263 -10.68 -8.36 30.13
C PRO A 263 -11.15 -8.98 31.46
N TYR A 264 -12.15 -9.86 31.42
CA TYR A 264 -12.66 -10.59 32.59
C TYR A 264 -11.59 -11.43 33.30
N HIS A 265 -10.48 -11.80 32.61
CA HIS A 265 -9.39 -12.57 33.21
C HIS A 265 -8.74 -11.85 34.43
N PHE A 266 -8.55 -10.54 34.36
CA PHE A 266 -7.93 -9.74 35.44
C PHE A 266 -8.86 -8.66 36.01
N LEU A 267 -10.03 -8.45 35.43
CA LEU A 267 -11.01 -7.42 35.83
C LEU A 267 -12.35 -8.07 36.16
N ALA A 268 -12.74 -8.05 37.43
CA ALA A 268 -13.93 -8.77 37.91
C ALA A 268 -15.23 -8.41 37.13
N ASP A 269 -15.35 -7.14 36.72
CA ASP A 269 -16.49 -6.64 35.95
C ASP A 269 -16.10 -6.40 34.47
N GLY A 270 -14.99 -6.98 34.00
CA GLY A 270 -14.52 -6.84 32.64
C GLY A 270 -15.40 -7.60 31.63
N PRO A 271 -15.38 -7.17 30.35
CA PRO A 271 -16.02 -7.91 29.27
C PRO A 271 -15.52 -9.35 29.18
N ARG A 272 -16.45 -10.29 28.93
CA ARG A 272 -16.13 -11.70 28.73
C ARG A 272 -15.77 -11.97 27.28
N LEU A 273 -15.28 -13.15 26.99
CA LEU A 273 -14.82 -13.52 25.65
C LEU A 273 -15.91 -13.32 24.57
N GLY A 274 -17.19 -13.60 24.88
CA GLY A 274 -18.33 -13.40 23.98
C GLY A 274 -18.65 -11.94 23.69
N ASP A 275 -18.24 -11.02 24.55
CA ASP A 275 -18.42 -9.57 24.36
C ASP A 275 -17.32 -8.95 23.48
N VAL A 276 -16.27 -9.73 23.16
CA VAL A 276 -15.12 -9.24 22.39
C VAL A 276 -15.41 -9.28 20.90
N PRO A 277 -15.37 -8.15 20.19
CA PRO A 277 -15.55 -8.14 18.75
C PRO A 277 -14.45 -8.91 18.03
N LEU A 278 -14.80 -9.79 17.09
CA LEU A 278 -13.84 -10.66 16.39
C LEU A 278 -12.84 -9.88 15.53
N ASP A 279 -13.18 -8.67 15.07
CA ASP A 279 -12.30 -7.79 14.33
C ASP A 279 -11.11 -7.27 15.17
N ARG A 280 -11.17 -7.41 16.49
CA ARG A 280 -10.05 -7.12 17.37
C ARG A 280 -8.91 -8.14 17.24
N MET A 281 -9.19 -9.34 16.77
CA MET A 281 -8.25 -10.47 16.68
C MET A 281 -7.95 -10.87 15.23
N VAL A 282 -8.45 -10.10 14.27
CA VAL A 282 -8.20 -10.29 12.84
C VAL A 282 -7.77 -8.96 12.23
N GLY A 283 -6.63 -8.90 11.54
CA GLY A 283 -6.21 -7.75 10.77
C GLY A 283 -4.71 -7.48 10.81
N GLU A 284 -4.31 -6.23 10.51
CA GLU A 284 -2.92 -5.82 10.40
C GLU A 284 -2.14 -6.09 11.69
N ALA A 285 -1.07 -6.89 11.55
CA ALA A 285 -0.17 -7.24 12.64
C ALA A 285 1.28 -6.95 12.25
N LEU A 286 2.04 -6.43 13.21
CA LEU A 286 3.47 -6.20 13.09
C LEU A 286 4.22 -7.21 13.95
N VAL A 287 5.03 -8.08 13.33
CA VAL A 287 6.02 -8.91 14.03
C VAL A 287 7.26 -8.06 14.27
N ALA A 288 7.49 -7.67 15.50
CA ALA A 288 8.66 -6.89 15.90
C ALA A 288 9.78 -7.83 16.40
N ASP A 289 11.01 -7.64 15.92
CA ASP A 289 12.18 -8.37 16.41
C ASP A 289 12.69 -7.75 17.72
N LEU A 290 12.39 -8.41 18.82
CA LEU A 290 12.74 -7.99 20.18
C LEU A 290 13.68 -9.01 20.87
N ARG A 291 14.35 -9.85 20.09
CA ARG A 291 15.30 -10.84 20.59
C ARG A 291 16.53 -10.18 21.22
N GLY A 292 17.21 -10.92 22.08
CA GLY A 292 18.41 -10.45 22.79
C GLY A 292 18.12 -9.47 23.94
N ARG A 293 16.84 -9.30 24.32
CA ARG A 293 16.43 -8.42 25.41
C ARG A 293 15.89 -9.22 26.59
N PRO A 294 16.26 -8.88 27.83
CA PRO A 294 15.70 -9.57 29.00
C PRO A 294 14.27 -9.11 29.33
N THR A 295 13.89 -7.90 28.88
CA THR A 295 12.57 -7.30 29.06
C THR A 295 12.22 -6.44 27.86
N ILE A 296 10.93 -6.21 27.65
CA ILE A 296 10.40 -5.27 26.66
C ILE A 296 9.89 -4.04 27.42
N ASP A 297 10.69 -3.00 27.50
CA ASP A 297 10.34 -1.70 28.07
C ASP A 297 9.90 -0.69 27.00
N ALA A 298 9.48 0.50 27.41
CA ALA A 298 9.07 1.56 26.48
C ALA A 298 10.20 1.96 25.51
N ALA A 299 11.46 1.92 25.93
CA ALA A 299 12.61 2.23 25.08
C ALA A 299 12.81 1.17 24.00
N ALA A 300 12.56 -0.11 24.29
CA ALA A 300 12.62 -1.20 23.33
C ALA A 300 11.58 -1.04 22.20
N LEU A 301 10.49 -0.34 22.46
CA LEU A 301 9.40 -0.09 21.51
C LEU A 301 9.48 1.29 20.84
N ALA A 302 10.45 2.14 21.19
CA ALA A 302 10.51 3.52 20.71
C ALA A 302 10.52 3.62 19.17
N ASP A 303 11.35 2.82 18.52
CA ASP A 303 11.58 2.80 17.08
C ASP A 303 10.71 1.78 16.32
N VAL A 304 9.78 1.09 17.01
CA VAL A 304 8.86 0.15 16.37
C VAL A 304 7.76 0.93 15.64
N ASP A 305 7.63 0.71 14.32
CA ASP A 305 6.64 1.39 13.44
C ASP A 305 5.22 0.88 13.69
N LEU A 306 4.66 1.23 14.85
CA LEU A 306 3.29 0.91 15.25
C LEU A 306 2.33 2.00 14.80
N ARG A 307 1.24 1.59 14.17
CA ARG A 307 0.12 2.43 13.76
C ARG A 307 -1.08 2.22 14.68
N PRO A 308 -1.92 3.22 14.91
CA PRO A 308 -3.18 3.01 15.61
C PRO A 308 -4.01 1.89 14.98
N GLY A 309 -4.48 0.94 15.79
CA GLY A 309 -5.22 -0.23 15.32
C GLY A 309 -4.37 -1.45 14.93
N ASP A 310 -3.03 -1.36 14.98
CA ASP A 310 -2.17 -2.53 14.76
C ASP A 310 -2.31 -3.57 15.90
N ILE A 311 -1.95 -4.81 15.57
CA ILE A 311 -1.65 -5.86 16.53
C ILE A 311 -0.14 -5.99 16.60
N LEU A 312 0.46 -5.84 17.78
CA LEU A 312 1.89 -6.07 17.97
C LEU A 312 2.14 -7.54 18.33
N LEU A 313 3.03 -8.21 17.61
CA LEU A 313 3.53 -9.55 17.95
C LEU A 313 5.00 -9.45 18.34
N CYS A 314 5.28 -9.70 19.62
CA CYS A 314 6.62 -9.60 20.20
C CYS A 314 7.40 -10.89 19.93
N ARG A 315 8.27 -10.88 18.92
CA ARG A 315 9.20 -11.98 18.64
C ARG A 315 10.42 -11.84 19.53
N THR A 316 10.50 -12.68 20.55
CA THR A 316 11.61 -12.70 21.52
C THR A 316 12.38 -14.02 21.48
N ASP A 317 13.32 -14.19 22.40
CA ASP A 317 14.00 -15.48 22.58
C ASP A 317 13.11 -16.52 23.28
N ASN A 318 11.92 -16.13 23.73
CA ASN A 318 10.99 -17.02 24.42
C ASN A 318 10.49 -18.16 23.53
N SER A 319 10.30 -17.95 22.23
CA SER A 319 9.88 -19.02 21.32
C SER A 319 10.77 -20.25 21.35
N GLN A 320 12.05 -20.11 21.71
CA GLN A 320 12.97 -21.26 21.84
C GLN A 320 12.69 -22.07 23.10
N ARG A 321 12.04 -21.47 24.12
CA ARG A 321 11.71 -22.13 25.39
C ARG A 321 10.64 -23.19 25.25
N TRP A 322 9.91 -23.22 24.12
CA TRP A 322 8.96 -24.28 23.81
C TRP A 322 9.61 -25.67 23.66
N GLU A 323 10.92 -25.73 23.44
CA GLU A 323 11.70 -26.97 23.37
C GLU A 323 12.15 -27.49 24.76
N ALA A 324 12.02 -26.66 25.81
CA ALA A 324 12.36 -27.08 27.16
C ALA A 324 11.35 -28.09 27.70
N ALA A 325 11.81 -29.02 28.52
CA ALA A 325 10.95 -30.02 29.14
C ALA A 325 10.02 -29.43 30.21
N GLU A 326 10.41 -28.29 30.83
CA GLU A 326 9.71 -27.66 31.93
C GLU A 326 9.55 -26.15 31.69
N PHE A 327 8.53 -25.56 32.31
CA PHE A 327 8.27 -24.13 32.29
C PHE A 327 9.50 -23.33 32.81
N GLN A 328 9.93 -22.36 32.01
CA GLN A 328 11.05 -21.47 32.31
C GLN A 328 10.55 -20.17 32.94
N ARG A 329 10.99 -19.84 34.17
CA ARG A 329 10.49 -18.67 34.91
C ARG A 329 11.17 -17.35 34.57
N ASP A 330 12.29 -17.39 33.86
CA ASP A 330 13.15 -16.25 33.48
C ASP A 330 12.88 -15.79 32.04
N PHE A 331 11.66 -15.96 31.56
CA PHE A 331 11.24 -15.55 30.21
C PHE A 331 11.20 -14.01 30.06
N VAL A 332 11.32 -13.57 28.81
CA VAL A 332 11.15 -12.15 28.41
C VAL A 332 9.69 -11.73 28.61
N TYR A 333 9.48 -10.62 29.25
CA TYR A 333 8.15 -10.08 29.55
C TYR A 333 8.06 -8.58 29.20
N LEU A 334 6.84 -8.06 29.12
CA LEU A 334 6.54 -6.64 28.91
C LEU A 334 6.57 -5.90 30.26
N THR A 335 7.13 -4.69 30.28
CA THR A 335 7.08 -3.84 31.47
C THR A 335 5.83 -2.96 31.48
N GLU A 336 5.46 -2.41 32.63
CA GLU A 336 4.25 -1.59 32.76
C GLU A 336 4.32 -0.28 31.94
N ASP A 337 5.50 0.35 31.84
CA ASP A 337 5.70 1.54 30.99
C ASP A 337 5.55 1.23 29.51
N ALA A 338 5.99 0.05 29.05
CA ALA A 338 5.74 -0.42 27.69
C ALA A 338 4.24 -0.67 27.45
N ALA A 339 3.52 -1.28 28.39
CA ALA A 339 2.08 -1.46 28.29
C ALA A 339 1.35 -0.12 28.15
N ARG A 340 1.70 0.88 28.95
CA ARG A 340 1.16 2.26 28.85
C ARG A 340 1.47 2.90 27.49
N LEU A 341 2.68 2.73 26.98
CA LEU A 341 3.06 3.23 25.64
C LEU A 341 2.21 2.60 24.55
N LEU A 342 1.97 1.28 24.60
CA LEU A 342 1.15 0.57 23.61
C LEU A 342 -0.31 1.05 23.63
N VAL A 343 -0.87 1.25 24.82
CA VAL A 343 -2.21 1.87 24.97
C VAL A 343 -2.23 3.26 24.36
N ALA A 344 -1.23 4.11 24.66
CA ALA A 344 -1.14 5.47 24.12
C ALA A 344 -0.98 5.48 22.58
N ARG A 345 -0.32 4.48 21.99
CA ARG A 345 -0.21 4.32 20.54
C ARG A 345 -1.46 3.72 19.88
N GLY A 346 -2.46 3.33 20.65
CA GLY A 346 -3.73 2.84 20.14
C GLY A 346 -3.66 1.46 19.49
N VAL A 347 -2.76 0.58 19.93
CA VAL A 347 -2.76 -0.82 19.48
C VAL A 347 -4.02 -1.52 19.99
N ARG A 348 -4.53 -2.51 19.25
CA ARG A 348 -5.75 -3.23 19.64
C ARG A 348 -5.49 -4.57 20.32
N ALA A 349 -4.32 -5.18 20.08
CA ALA A 349 -3.88 -6.39 20.75
C ALA A 349 -2.36 -6.47 20.80
N VAL A 350 -1.84 -7.25 21.76
CA VAL A 350 -0.42 -7.57 21.90
C VAL A 350 -0.25 -9.06 22.03
N GLY A 351 0.62 -9.66 21.20
CA GLY A 351 0.96 -11.08 21.25
C GLY A 351 2.36 -11.33 21.83
N MET A 352 2.47 -12.31 22.72
CA MET A 352 3.72 -12.76 23.33
C MET A 352 4.02 -14.22 22.93
N ASP A 353 5.29 -14.48 22.69
CA ASP A 353 5.78 -15.79 22.27
C ASP A 353 6.13 -16.72 23.44
N TYR A 354 5.41 -16.60 24.55
CA TYR A 354 5.44 -17.51 25.69
C TYR A 354 4.13 -17.47 26.49
N LEU A 355 4.10 -18.21 27.62
CA LEU A 355 2.92 -18.46 28.46
C LEU A 355 2.48 -17.28 29.33
N SER A 356 3.20 -16.16 29.33
CA SER A 356 2.74 -14.91 29.92
C SER A 356 3.43 -13.70 29.32
N ILE A 357 2.66 -12.60 29.15
CA ILE A 357 3.17 -11.27 28.84
C ILE A 357 3.71 -10.57 30.10
N GLU A 358 3.29 -11.02 31.28
CA GLU A 358 3.64 -10.47 32.59
C GLU A 358 4.88 -11.15 33.15
N ARG A 359 5.62 -10.44 33.99
CA ARG A 359 6.73 -11.01 34.77
C ARG A 359 6.25 -12.14 35.67
N PHE A 360 6.96 -13.29 35.65
CA PHE A 360 6.65 -14.38 36.57
C PHE A 360 6.72 -13.93 38.04
N GLY A 361 5.68 -14.26 38.82
CA GLY A 361 5.57 -13.91 40.22
C GLY A 361 5.20 -12.44 40.47
N SER A 362 4.68 -11.72 39.49
CA SER A 362 4.06 -10.40 39.68
C SER A 362 2.85 -10.51 40.62
N ALA A 363 2.80 -9.66 41.66
CA ALA A 363 1.73 -9.73 42.64
C ALA A 363 0.42 -9.09 42.18
N ASP A 364 0.54 -7.98 41.39
CA ASP A 364 -0.60 -7.13 41.04
C ASP A 364 -0.97 -7.17 39.55
N PHE A 365 -0.22 -7.88 38.73
CA PHE A 365 -0.41 -8.03 37.28
C PHE A 365 -0.62 -6.68 36.53
N PRO A 366 0.26 -5.68 36.72
CA PRO A 366 0.05 -4.32 36.20
C PRO A 366 0.00 -4.27 34.67
N VAL A 367 0.73 -5.14 33.97
CA VAL A 367 0.74 -5.17 32.50
C VAL A 367 -0.62 -5.64 31.96
N HIS A 368 -1.11 -6.79 32.44
CA HIS A 368 -2.44 -7.29 32.04
C HIS A 368 -3.54 -6.27 32.37
N ARG A 369 -3.54 -5.72 33.59
CA ARG A 369 -4.56 -4.74 34.01
C ARG A 369 -4.50 -3.46 33.17
N THR A 370 -3.31 -2.99 32.80
CA THR A 370 -3.15 -1.81 31.93
C THR A 370 -3.67 -2.06 30.53
N LEU A 371 -3.29 -3.19 29.91
CA LEU A 371 -3.70 -3.52 28.54
C LEU A 371 -5.20 -3.84 28.48
N LEU A 372 -5.65 -4.81 29.24
CA LEU A 372 -7.04 -5.28 29.25
C LEU A 372 -8.02 -4.21 29.72
N GLY A 373 -7.60 -3.37 30.71
CA GLY A 373 -8.39 -2.25 31.19
C GLY A 373 -8.58 -1.14 30.15
N ALA A 374 -7.68 -1.03 29.20
CA ALA A 374 -7.77 -0.12 28.04
C ALA A 374 -8.42 -0.77 26.80
N GLY A 375 -8.88 -2.03 26.90
CA GLY A 375 -9.45 -2.77 25.76
C GLY A 375 -8.40 -3.23 24.74
N VAL A 376 -7.14 -3.34 25.14
CA VAL A 376 -6.08 -3.98 24.36
C VAL A 376 -6.01 -5.45 24.75
N PHE A 377 -6.28 -6.34 23.81
CA PHE A 377 -6.31 -7.78 24.05
C PHE A 377 -4.91 -8.38 24.15
N VAL A 378 -4.79 -9.44 24.94
CA VAL A 378 -3.54 -10.16 25.10
C VAL A 378 -3.65 -11.51 24.39
N ILE A 379 -2.64 -11.86 23.62
CA ILE A 379 -2.47 -13.16 22.96
C ILE A 379 -1.19 -13.77 23.50
N GLU A 380 -1.29 -14.93 24.12
CA GLU A 380 -0.15 -15.62 24.72
C GLU A 380 0.09 -16.98 24.07
N GLY A 381 1.22 -17.58 24.34
CA GLY A 381 1.54 -18.90 23.84
C GLY A 381 1.81 -18.96 22.33
N LEU A 382 2.38 -17.91 21.74
CA LEU A 382 2.75 -17.91 20.32
C LEU A 382 4.11 -18.61 20.11
N ASP A 383 4.29 -19.19 18.91
CA ASP A 383 5.58 -19.63 18.39
C ASP A 383 5.98 -18.79 17.19
N LEU A 384 6.85 -17.81 17.40
CA LEU A 384 7.27 -16.87 16.37
C LEU A 384 8.63 -17.22 15.72
N ARG A 385 9.17 -18.42 15.95
CA ARG A 385 10.48 -18.84 15.40
C ARG A 385 10.54 -18.72 13.88
N GLN A 386 9.46 -19.08 13.17
CA GLN A 386 9.39 -19.04 11.72
C GLN A 386 8.83 -17.73 11.15
N ALA A 387 8.33 -16.82 11.99
CA ALA A 387 7.80 -15.54 11.55
C ALA A 387 8.94 -14.53 11.37
N SER A 388 9.19 -14.08 10.15
CA SER A 388 10.13 -12.98 9.90
C SER A 388 9.56 -11.66 10.43
N PRO A 389 10.40 -10.72 10.88
CA PRO A 389 9.95 -9.38 11.21
C PRO A 389 9.27 -8.71 10.02
N GLY A 390 8.15 -8.03 10.24
CA GLY A 390 7.40 -7.38 9.17
C GLY A 390 5.89 -7.37 9.41
N ARG A 391 5.15 -6.87 8.43
CA ARG A 391 3.70 -6.76 8.48
C ARG A 391 3.00 -7.97 7.84
N TYR A 392 1.92 -8.40 8.48
CA TYR A 392 1.11 -9.55 8.11
C TYR A 392 -0.37 -9.26 8.39
N THR A 393 -1.26 -10.08 7.85
CA THR A 393 -2.61 -10.19 8.42
C THR A 393 -2.61 -11.31 9.45
N LEU A 394 -2.88 -11.00 10.71
CA LEU A 394 -3.13 -11.99 11.75
C LEU A 394 -4.59 -12.46 11.68
N VAL A 395 -4.79 -13.76 11.88
CA VAL A 395 -6.06 -14.37 12.26
C VAL A 395 -5.81 -15.19 13.54
N CYS A 396 -6.40 -14.75 14.66
CA CYS A 396 -6.26 -15.40 15.96
C CYS A 396 -7.65 -15.48 16.63
N LEU A 397 -8.44 -16.45 16.24
CA LEU A 397 -9.83 -16.59 16.72
C LEU A 397 -9.88 -17.62 17.86
N PRO A 398 -10.28 -17.23 19.07
CA PRO A 398 -10.45 -18.14 20.19
C PRO A 398 -11.67 -19.05 19.99
N LEU A 399 -11.68 -20.17 20.70
CA LEU A 399 -12.86 -21.03 20.77
C LEU A 399 -14.06 -20.24 21.31
N SER A 400 -15.23 -20.46 20.73
CA SER A 400 -16.46 -19.72 21.07
C SER A 400 -17.08 -20.21 22.39
N PHE A 401 -16.56 -19.70 23.50
CA PHE A 401 -17.10 -19.87 24.84
C PHE A 401 -17.44 -18.49 25.42
N PRO A 402 -18.70 -18.02 25.26
CA PRO A 402 -19.04 -16.61 25.50
C PRO A 402 -18.79 -16.14 26.94
N ASP A 403 -18.95 -17.01 27.92
CA ASP A 403 -18.90 -16.63 29.33
C ASP A 403 -17.52 -16.76 29.98
N LEU A 404 -16.48 -17.10 29.18
CA LEU A 404 -15.14 -17.33 29.71
C LEU A 404 -14.29 -16.05 29.78
N ASP A 405 -13.24 -16.17 30.56
CA ASP A 405 -12.12 -15.23 30.81
C ASP A 405 -11.07 -15.23 29.69
N GLY A 406 -11.07 -16.25 28.84
CA GLY A 406 -10.20 -16.45 27.71
C GLY A 406 -10.49 -17.80 27.05
N ALA A 407 -9.84 -18.11 25.93
CA ALA A 407 -9.90 -19.44 25.34
C ALA A 407 -8.72 -19.74 24.42
N PRO A 408 -8.35 -21.03 24.27
CA PRO A 408 -7.39 -21.48 23.28
C PRO A 408 -7.79 -21.02 21.87
N ALA A 409 -6.77 -20.65 21.07
CA ALA A 409 -6.94 -20.11 19.74
C ALA A 409 -5.99 -20.78 18.74
N ARG A 410 -6.35 -20.74 17.44
CA ARG A 410 -5.39 -20.98 16.37
C ARG A 410 -4.96 -19.65 15.80
N ALA A 411 -3.68 -19.32 15.97
CA ALA A 411 -3.09 -18.09 15.46
C ALA A 411 -2.32 -18.38 14.17
N ILE A 412 -2.65 -17.68 13.09
CA ILE A 412 -1.97 -17.78 11.80
C ILE A 412 -1.64 -16.40 11.26
N LEU A 413 -0.51 -16.29 10.55
CA LEU A 413 -0.14 -15.13 9.75
C LEU A 413 -0.38 -15.41 8.29
N LEU A 414 -0.96 -14.43 7.59
CA LEU A 414 -1.16 -14.43 6.14
C LEU A 414 -0.25 -13.36 5.54
N SER A 415 0.57 -13.72 4.55
CA SER A 415 1.43 -12.81 3.79
C SER A 415 1.11 -12.86 2.31
#